data_1e90dc806c5b751107173b0e5865ad8d
#
_entry.id   1e90dc806c5b751107173b0e5865ad8d
#
_cell.length_a   1.000
_cell.length_b   1.000
_cell.length_c   1.000
_cell.angle_alpha   90.00
_cell.angle_beta   90.00
_cell.angle_gamma   90.00
#
_symmetry.space_group_name_H-M   'P 1'
#
loop_
_entity.id
_entity.type
_entity.pdbx_description
1 polymer ?
#
loop_
_entity_poly.entity_id
_entity_poly.type
_entity_poly.pdbx_seq_one_letter_code
_entity_poly.pdbx_strand_id
1 'polypeptide(L)'
;MSKTAIIYWSSTGNTEMMANAIAEGAESVGAEVSVMTCDSFEQGMIADFDYIAFGCPAMGAEMLEDTEFEPMFSACETALRGKKIALFGSYGWGDGEWMRTWEERVKDDGAELVCSGLTVNNTPDAAALEACRKLGAMLA
;
A
#
# COMPACT_ATOMS: atom_id res chain seq x y z
N MET A 1 15.22 -6.27 -13.69
CA MET A 1 13.83 -6.49 -13.26
C MET A 1 13.68 -6.10 -11.81
N SER A 2 12.75 -5.19 -11.51
CA SER A 2 12.50 -4.76 -10.13
C SER A 2 11.71 -5.82 -9.38
N LYS A 3 11.98 -5.92 -8.09
CA LYS A 3 11.17 -6.76 -7.19
C LYS A 3 10.24 -5.86 -6.41
N THR A 4 8.95 -6.10 -6.53
CA THR A 4 7.91 -5.27 -5.92
C THR A 4 7.04 -6.10 -5.00
N ALA A 5 6.84 -5.64 -3.78
CA ALA A 5 5.92 -6.27 -2.83
C ALA A 5 4.67 -5.41 -2.68
N ILE A 6 3.51 -6.05 -2.62
CA ILE A 6 2.25 -5.37 -2.34
C ILE A 6 1.66 -6.03 -1.12
N ILE A 7 1.58 -5.27 -0.02
CA ILE A 7 1.22 -5.77 1.30
C ILE A 7 -0.07 -5.07 1.72
N TYR A 8 -1.11 -5.82 2.03
CA TYR A 8 -2.40 -5.19 2.33
C TYR A 8 -3.18 -5.91 3.42
N TRP A 9 -4.15 -5.19 3.97
CA TRP A 9 -5.21 -5.73 4.82
C TRP A 9 -6.55 -5.35 4.19
N SER A 10 -7.51 -6.25 4.17
CA SER A 10 -8.82 -5.99 3.59
C SER A 10 -9.88 -6.82 4.32
N SER A 11 -11.05 -6.22 4.57
CA SER A 11 -12.17 -6.94 5.16
C SER A 11 -13.31 -7.13 4.16
N THR A 12 -13.61 -6.09 3.38
CA THR A 12 -14.73 -6.12 2.41
C THR A 12 -14.29 -6.53 1.00
N GLY A 13 -12.99 -6.58 0.76
CA GLY A 13 -12.44 -6.90 -0.56
C GLY A 13 -12.08 -5.69 -1.41
N ASN A 14 -12.43 -4.47 -0.98
CA ASN A 14 -12.15 -3.27 -1.78
C ASN A 14 -10.65 -3.00 -1.89
N THR A 15 -9.94 -3.02 -0.77
CA THR A 15 -8.49 -2.80 -0.77
C THR A 15 -7.78 -3.95 -1.49
N GLU A 16 -8.30 -5.16 -1.38
CA GLU A 16 -7.76 -6.31 -2.11
C GLU A 16 -7.88 -6.11 -3.62
N MET A 17 -9.02 -5.60 -4.10
CA MET A 17 -9.19 -5.30 -5.53
C MET A 17 -8.15 -4.28 -6.00
N MET A 18 -7.88 -3.28 -5.17
CA MET A 18 -6.85 -2.29 -5.46
C MET A 18 -5.47 -2.94 -5.53
N ALA A 19 -5.15 -3.80 -4.57
CA ALA A 19 -3.85 -4.49 -4.53
C ALA A 19 -3.62 -5.31 -5.79
N ASN A 20 -4.64 -6.05 -6.24
CA ASN A 20 -4.52 -6.88 -7.43
C ASN A 20 -4.34 -6.05 -8.70
N ALA A 21 -5.02 -4.90 -8.79
CA ALA A 21 -4.86 -4.01 -9.95
C ALA A 21 -3.48 -3.36 -9.98
N ILE A 22 -2.95 -2.99 -8.80
CA ILE A 22 -1.59 -2.46 -8.69
C ILE A 22 -0.58 -3.52 -9.17
N ALA A 23 -0.79 -4.77 -8.77
CA ALA A 23 0.07 -5.88 -9.19
C ALA A 23 0.06 -6.04 -10.71
N GLU A 24 -1.13 -5.98 -11.34
CA GLU A 24 -1.24 -6.06 -12.79
C GLU A 24 -0.43 -4.96 -13.48
N GLY A 25 -0.50 -3.74 -12.96
CA GLY A 25 0.23 -2.61 -13.53
C GLY A 25 1.74 -2.78 -13.42
N ALA A 26 2.23 -3.25 -12.27
CA ALA A 26 3.65 -3.48 -12.07
C ALA A 26 4.15 -4.61 -12.98
N GLU A 27 3.40 -5.70 -13.07
CA GLU A 27 3.76 -6.82 -13.93
C GLU A 27 3.80 -6.42 -15.41
N SER A 28 2.90 -5.53 -15.83
CA SER A 28 2.83 -5.10 -17.22
C SER A 28 4.08 -4.36 -17.70
N VAL A 29 4.87 -3.82 -16.77
CA VAL A 29 6.13 -3.14 -17.10
C VAL A 29 7.36 -3.94 -16.67
N GLY A 30 7.17 -5.22 -16.35
CA GLY A 30 8.26 -6.17 -16.17
C GLY A 30 8.71 -6.41 -14.74
N ALA A 31 8.01 -5.91 -13.74
CA ALA A 31 8.37 -6.15 -12.35
C ALA A 31 8.08 -7.59 -11.93
N GLU A 32 8.88 -8.10 -11.01
CA GLU A 32 8.59 -9.36 -10.33
C GLU A 32 7.78 -9.00 -9.09
N VAL A 33 6.51 -9.37 -9.07
CA VAL A 33 5.55 -8.91 -8.06
C VAL A 33 5.16 -10.01 -7.09
N SER A 34 5.18 -9.69 -5.80
CA SER A 34 4.66 -10.55 -4.74
C SER A 34 3.51 -9.81 -4.05
N VAL A 35 2.33 -10.41 -4.04
CA VAL A 35 1.16 -9.86 -3.36
C VAL A 35 0.88 -10.71 -2.13
N MET A 36 0.79 -10.09 -0.97
CA MET A 36 0.54 -10.83 0.26
C MET A 36 -0.26 -9.99 1.27
N THR A 37 -0.94 -10.69 2.16
CA THR A 37 -1.62 -10.03 3.27
C THR A 37 -0.61 -9.69 4.35
N CYS A 38 -0.95 -8.75 5.24
CA CYS A 38 -0.02 -8.23 6.23
C CYS A 38 0.48 -9.29 7.22
N ASP A 39 -0.28 -10.35 7.44
CA ASP A 39 0.12 -11.43 8.34
C ASP A 39 1.26 -12.29 7.77
N SER A 40 1.56 -12.15 6.48
CA SER A 40 2.63 -12.89 5.81
C SER A 40 3.90 -12.06 5.64
N PHE A 41 3.91 -10.81 6.06
CA PHE A 41 5.03 -9.90 5.84
C PHE A 41 5.68 -9.48 7.16
N GLU A 42 7.00 -9.40 7.15
CA GLU A 42 7.73 -8.94 8.33
C GLU A 42 8.93 -8.10 7.94
N GLN A 43 9.49 -7.38 8.92
CA GLN A 43 10.56 -6.41 8.71
C GLN A 43 11.76 -6.97 7.93
N GLY A 44 12.16 -8.21 8.21
CA GLY A 44 13.30 -8.82 7.54
C GLY A 44 13.13 -8.99 6.04
N MET A 45 11.90 -8.91 5.54
CA MET A 45 11.63 -9.08 4.11
C MET A 45 11.80 -7.79 3.32
N ILE A 46 11.86 -6.64 3.98
CA ILE A 46 11.93 -5.33 3.31
C ILE A 46 13.13 -5.22 2.37
N ALA A 47 14.28 -5.74 2.80
CA ALA A 47 15.51 -5.66 2.00
C ALA A 47 15.43 -6.45 0.70
N ASP A 48 14.50 -7.38 0.59
CA ASP A 48 14.35 -8.23 -0.59
C ASP A 48 13.67 -7.52 -1.76
N PHE A 49 13.07 -6.34 -1.52
CA PHE A 49 12.27 -5.65 -2.52
C PHE A 49 12.82 -4.26 -2.84
N ASP A 50 12.68 -3.86 -4.11
CA ASP A 50 13.06 -2.52 -4.57
C ASP A 50 11.95 -1.51 -4.29
N TYR A 51 10.69 -1.95 -4.39
CA TYR A 51 9.50 -1.12 -4.14
C TYR A 51 8.53 -1.88 -3.26
N ILE A 52 7.86 -1.17 -2.36
CA ILE A 52 6.83 -1.77 -1.52
C ILE A 52 5.59 -0.88 -1.52
N ALA A 53 4.44 -1.46 -1.85
CA ALA A 53 3.15 -0.78 -1.73
C ALA A 53 2.43 -1.34 -0.51
N PHE A 54 2.06 -0.46 0.41
CA PHE A 54 1.28 -0.83 1.59
C PHE A 54 -0.16 -0.38 1.42
N GLY A 55 -1.10 -1.27 1.64
CA GLY A 55 -2.52 -0.98 1.50
C GLY A 55 -3.32 -1.32 2.75
N CYS A 56 -4.15 -0.38 3.19
CA CYS A 56 -5.01 -0.55 4.33
C CYS A 56 -6.18 0.42 4.23
N PRO A 57 -7.43 -0.03 4.41
CA PRO A 57 -8.57 0.88 4.39
C PRO A 57 -8.61 1.76 5.63
N ALA A 58 -9.37 2.85 5.56
CA ALA A 58 -9.65 3.67 6.74
C ALA A 58 -10.55 2.86 7.67
N MET A 59 -10.17 2.76 8.93
CA MET A 59 -10.90 2.01 9.94
C MET A 59 -11.24 2.91 11.12
N GLY A 60 -12.38 2.66 11.75
CA GLY A 60 -12.77 3.37 12.95
C GLY A 60 -12.75 4.88 12.76
N ALA A 61 -11.96 5.58 13.53
CA ALA A 61 -11.84 7.05 13.49
C ALA A 61 -10.72 7.47 12.52
N GLU A 62 -10.78 7.03 11.27
CA GLU A 62 -9.79 7.29 10.23
C GLU A 62 -8.38 6.87 10.67
N MET A 63 -8.25 5.60 11.02
CA MET A 63 -7.00 4.99 11.44
C MET A 63 -6.71 3.76 10.61
N LEU A 64 -5.47 3.28 10.65
CA LEU A 64 -5.14 1.98 10.09
C LEU A 64 -5.78 0.89 10.94
N GLU A 65 -6.00 -0.28 10.33
CA GLU A 65 -6.54 -1.42 11.06
C GLU A 65 -5.57 -1.77 12.21
N ASP A 66 -6.07 -1.91 13.42
CA ASP A 66 -5.23 -1.89 14.63
C ASP A 66 -4.83 -3.25 15.19
N THR A 67 -5.43 -4.34 14.72
CA THR A 67 -5.14 -5.67 15.28
C THR A 67 -4.06 -6.44 14.51
N GLU A 68 -3.97 -6.23 13.21
CA GLU A 68 -3.03 -6.95 12.35
C GLU A 68 -2.13 -6.01 11.56
N PHE A 69 -2.71 -5.00 10.90
CA PHE A 69 -1.94 -4.14 10.02
C PHE A 69 -1.01 -3.19 10.79
N GLU A 70 -1.55 -2.48 11.77
CA GLU A 70 -0.76 -1.52 12.55
C GLU A 70 0.44 -2.18 13.24
N PRO A 71 0.28 -3.34 13.90
CA PRO A 71 1.44 -4.01 14.50
C PRO A 71 2.51 -4.40 13.48
N MET A 72 2.10 -4.89 12.30
CA MET A 72 3.04 -5.25 11.24
C MET A 72 3.76 -3.99 10.75
N PHE A 73 3.01 -2.93 10.46
CA PHE A 73 3.58 -1.70 9.91
C PHE A 73 4.53 -1.04 10.92
N SER A 74 4.13 -0.96 12.19
CA SER A 74 4.98 -0.40 13.24
C SER A 74 6.31 -1.15 13.34
N ALA A 75 6.28 -2.48 13.22
CA ALA A 75 7.49 -3.29 13.27
C ALA A 75 8.40 -3.02 12.07
N CYS A 76 7.82 -2.62 10.93
CA CYS A 76 8.58 -2.38 9.71
C CYS A 76 9.17 -0.97 9.62
N GLU A 77 8.67 -0.02 10.39
CA GLU A 77 9.01 1.39 10.22
C GLU A 77 10.50 1.68 10.32
N THR A 78 11.22 0.99 11.19
CA THR A 78 12.66 1.23 11.36
C THR A 78 13.49 0.80 10.15
N ALA A 79 12.93 0.01 9.24
CA ALA A 79 13.62 -0.45 8.05
C ALA A 79 13.19 0.31 6.79
N LEU A 80 12.33 1.31 6.91
CA LEU A 80 11.78 2.03 5.75
C LEU A 80 12.66 3.19 5.24
N ARG A 81 13.68 3.60 5.98
CA ARG A 81 14.54 4.72 5.57
C ARG A 81 15.15 4.47 4.19
N GLY A 82 14.92 5.40 3.27
CA GLY A 82 15.44 5.31 1.91
C GLY A 82 14.70 4.33 1.01
N LYS A 83 13.70 3.63 1.52
CA LYS A 83 12.92 2.68 0.73
C LYS A 83 11.87 3.43 -0.09
N LYS A 84 11.70 3.02 -1.34
CA LYS A 84 10.68 3.60 -2.23
C LYS A 84 9.37 2.88 -1.97
N ILE A 85 8.36 3.61 -1.52
CA ILE A 85 7.08 3.03 -1.15
C ILE A 85 5.90 3.78 -1.76
N ALA A 86 4.77 3.08 -1.82
CA ALA A 86 3.49 3.65 -2.21
C ALA A 86 2.46 3.24 -1.16
N LEU A 87 1.44 4.07 -0.98
CA LEU A 87 0.35 3.81 -0.04
C LEU A 87 -0.97 3.81 -0.80
N PHE A 88 -1.87 2.92 -0.42
CA PHE A 88 -3.19 2.86 -1.03
C PHE A 88 -4.23 2.35 -0.04
N GLY A 89 -5.50 2.59 -0.33
CA GLY A 89 -6.57 2.07 0.49
C GLY A 89 -7.93 2.60 0.09
N SER A 90 -8.98 1.89 0.52
CA SER A 90 -10.36 2.31 0.33
C SER A 90 -10.91 2.94 1.60
N TYR A 91 -11.99 3.71 1.47
CA TYR A 91 -12.67 4.29 2.62
C TYR A 91 -14.17 4.41 2.32
N GLY A 92 -15.00 4.34 3.37
CA GLY A 92 -16.45 4.44 3.22
C GLY A 92 -16.99 5.80 3.67
N TRP A 93 -16.33 6.44 4.65
CA TRP A 93 -16.71 7.73 5.17
C TRP A 93 -15.45 8.49 5.57
N GLY A 94 -15.59 9.76 5.91
CA GLY A 94 -14.44 10.60 6.19
C GLY A 94 -13.92 11.23 4.90
N ASP A 95 -12.78 11.90 4.99
CA ASP A 95 -12.25 12.70 3.88
C ASP A 95 -10.80 12.33 3.49
N GLY A 96 -10.32 11.17 3.90
CA GLY A 96 -8.97 10.73 3.57
C GLY A 96 -7.92 11.13 4.59
N GLU A 97 -8.33 11.57 5.77
CA GLU A 97 -7.38 11.97 6.81
C GLU A 97 -6.42 10.83 7.18
N TRP A 98 -6.90 9.58 7.22
CA TRP A 98 -6.06 8.43 7.56
C TRP A 98 -4.88 8.32 6.59
N MET A 99 -5.11 8.62 5.33
CA MET A 99 -4.06 8.54 4.31
C MET A 99 -3.07 9.69 4.45
N ARG A 100 -3.56 10.90 4.72
CA ARG A 100 -2.68 12.06 4.93
C ARG A 100 -1.77 11.86 6.14
N THR A 101 -2.33 11.34 7.22
CA THR A 101 -1.56 11.02 8.43
C THR A 101 -0.54 9.93 8.14
N TRP A 102 -0.93 8.93 7.38
CA TRP A 102 -0.04 7.83 7.01
C TRP A 102 1.12 8.32 6.13
N GLU A 103 0.84 9.20 5.18
CA GLU A 103 1.89 9.80 4.34
C GLU A 103 2.91 10.57 5.18
N GLU A 104 2.46 11.35 6.14
CA GLU A 104 3.36 12.07 7.05
C GLU A 104 4.21 11.09 7.86
N ARG A 105 3.59 10.03 8.35
CA ARG A 105 4.26 9.02 9.15
C ARG A 105 5.41 8.37 8.39
N VAL A 106 5.18 7.97 7.13
CA VAL A 106 6.23 7.33 6.33
C VAL A 106 7.33 8.31 5.93
N LYS A 107 6.99 9.57 5.70
CA LYS A 107 8.00 10.62 5.45
C LYS A 107 8.88 10.83 6.67
N ASP A 108 8.29 10.83 7.86
CA ASP A 108 9.04 10.95 9.11
C ASP A 108 9.96 9.74 9.31
N ASP A 109 9.58 8.58 8.81
CA ASP A 109 10.42 7.37 8.86
C ASP A 109 11.58 7.43 7.87
N GLY A 110 11.62 8.43 7.00
CA GLY A 110 12.67 8.58 6.01
C GLY A 110 12.45 7.81 4.72
N ALA A 111 11.23 7.27 4.52
CA ALA A 111 10.88 6.58 3.28
C ALA A 111 10.63 7.58 2.16
N GLU A 112 10.80 7.13 0.91
CA GLU A 112 10.51 7.94 -0.26
C GLU A 112 9.18 7.50 -0.84
N LEU A 113 8.17 8.40 -0.82
CA LEU A 113 6.89 8.12 -1.46
C LEU A 113 7.04 8.35 -2.96
N VAL A 114 6.72 7.35 -3.78
CA VAL A 114 6.82 7.47 -5.24
C VAL A 114 5.72 8.35 -5.82
N CYS A 115 4.61 8.51 -5.07
CA CYS A 115 3.49 9.38 -5.45
C CYS A 115 2.61 9.60 -4.23
N SER A 116 1.57 10.43 -4.37
CA SER A 116 0.58 10.63 -3.33
C SER A 116 -0.17 9.32 -3.07
N GLY A 117 -0.60 9.12 -1.84
CA GLY A 117 -1.39 7.94 -1.46
C GLY A 117 -2.64 7.84 -2.32
N LEU A 118 -2.93 6.65 -2.84
CA LEU A 118 -4.08 6.41 -3.69
C LEU A 118 -5.28 6.00 -2.84
N THR A 119 -6.33 6.81 -2.88
CA THR A 119 -7.54 6.56 -2.10
C THR A 119 -8.73 6.31 -3.02
N VAL A 120 -9.60 5.38 -2.64
CA VAL A 120 -10.81 5.05 -3.39
C VAL A 120 -11.98 5.01 -2.43
N ASN A 121 -13.06 5.71 -2.78
CA ASN A 121 -14.28 5.71 -1.98
C ASN A 121 -15.13 4.49 -2.31
N ASN A 122 -15.37 3.65 -1.32
CA ASN A 122 -16.15 2.41 -1.45
C ASN A 122 -15.53 1.42 -2.46
N THR A 123 -16.37 0.75 -3.26
CA THR A 123 -15.90 -0.25 -4.20
C THR A 123 -15.20 0.41 -5.39
N PRO A 124 -13.98 -0.04 -5.76
CA PRO A 124 -13.30 0.53 -6.90
C PRO A 124 -14.10 0.33 -8.20
N ASP A 125 -14.30 1.42 -8.94
CA ASP A 125 -14.90 1.37 -10.27
C ASP A 125 -13.79 1.21 -11.33
N ALA A 126 -14.17 1.22 -12.62
CA ALA A 126 -13.21 1.01 -13.69
C ALA A 126 -12.12 2.09 -13.70
N ALA A 127 -12.48 3.35 -13.41
CA ALA A 127 -11.50 4.44 -13.36
C ALA A 127 -10.54 4.29 -12.19
N ALA A 128 -11.05 3.85 -11.02
CA ALA A 128 -10.23 3.62 -9.84
C ALA A 128 -9.26 2.47 -10.08
N LEU A 129 -9.70 1.38 -10.70
CA LEU A 129 -8.84 0.25 -11.00
C LEU A 129 -7.75 0.63 -12.02
N GLU A 130 -8.08 1.51 -12.97
CA GLU A 130 -7.08 2.02 -13.91
C GLU A 130 -6.03 2.86 -13.19
N ALA A 131 -6.45 3.69 -12.22
CA ALA A 131 -5.52 4.47 -11.41
C ALA A 131 -4.60 3.53 -10.62
N CYS A 132 -5.13 2.42 -10.12
CA CYS A 132 -4.32 1.41 -9.42
C CYS A 132 -3.27 0.79 -10.37
N ARG A 133 -3.66 0.46 -11.59
CA ARG A 133 -2.73 -0.10 -12.57
C ARG A 133 -1.62 0.91 -12.91
N LYS A 134 -1.97 2.19 -13.02
CA LYS A 134 -0.98 3.24 -13.26
C LYS A 134 -0.02 3.38 -12.10
N LEU A 135 -0.52 3.29 -10.86
CA LEU A 135 0.35 3.29 -9.69
C LEU A 135 1.31 2.12 -9.75
N GLY A 136 0.80 0.93 -10.07
CA GLY A 136 1.63 -0.26 -10.18
C GLY A 136 2.76 -0.09 -11.19
N ALA A 137 2.48 0.55 -12.33
CA ALA A 137 3.49 0.80 -13.36
C ALA A 137 4.62 1.70 -12.86
N MET A 138 4.41 2.45 -11.79
CA MET A 138 5.45 3.28 -11.17
C MET A 138 6.34 2.49 -10.20
N LEU A 139 6.00 1.25 -9.94
CA LEU A 139 6.68 0.39 -8.97
C LEU A 139 7.56 -0.66 -9.64
N ALA A 140 8.22 -0.27 -10.70
CA ALA A 140 9.05 -1.22 -11.45
C ALA A 140 10.37 -0.61 -11.93
#